data_3317c814bdeeaa2f617f7e869cc28bdc
#
_entry.id   3317c814bdeeaa2f617f7e869cc28bdc
#
_cell.length_a   1.000
_cell.length_b   1.000
_cell.length_c   1.000
_cell.angle_alpha   90.00
_cell.angle_beta   90.00
_cell.angle_gamma   90.00
#
_symmetry.space_group_name_H-M   'P 1'
#
loop_
_entity.id
_entity.type
_entity.pdbx_description
1 polymer ?
#
loop_
_entity_poly.entity_id
_entity_poly.type
_entity_poly.pdbx_seq_one_letter_code
_entity_poly.pdbx_strand_id
1 'polypeptide(L)'
;MTRQRLRHLLHAGLTLGAFSLCFGLVTGVRAQTELLNVSYDPTRELYREINAAFIADWNARNPQKTIRTIRQSHGGSGAQARTVIDGLNADVLTLALAGDIDAVAQRSKKLPENWQSRLPHNSSPYTSTIVFLVRKGNPKAIKDWGDLVKPGVQIITPNPKTSGGARWNYLAAWAYAEKAFNKDEAKIRDYIAKLLANVPVLDTGAR
;
A
#
# COMPACT_ATOMS: atom_id res chain seq x y z
N MET A 1 -75.18 28.73 -48.18
CA MET A 1 -74.54 29.40 -49.35
C MET A 1 -73.18 28.72 -49.55
N THR A 2 -73.18 28.00 -50.49
CA THR A 2 -72.46 27.85 -51.78
C THR A 2 -71.12 27.16 -51.64
N ARG A 3 -71.05 25.92 -52.09
CA ARG A 3 -70.55 25.41 -53.36
C ARG A 3 -69.06 25.72 -53.57
N GLN A 4 -68.16 24.83 -53.91
CA GLN A 4 -68.11 23.73 -54.92
C GLN A 4 -66.78 22.98 -54.72
N ARG A 5 -66.77 21.65 -54.72
CA ARG A 5 -66.42 20.75 -55.80
C ARG A 5 -65.03 21.07 -56.45
N LEU A 6 -64.16 20.18 -56.58
CA LEU A 6 -64.06 18.86 -57.13
C LEU A 6 -62.71 18.73 -57.89
N ARG A 7 -62.08 17.54 -57.86
CA ARG A 7 -61.20 16.94 -58.92
C ARG A 7 -59.70 17.33 -58.84
N HIS A 8 -58.79 16.50 -59.04
CA HIS A 8 -58.58 15.14 -59.55
C HIS A 8 -57.15 14.66 -59.17
N LEU A 9 -57.02 13.40 -58.97
CA LEU A 9 -56.29 12.37 -59.71
C LEU A 9 -54.77 12.25 -59.39
N LEU A 10 -54.48 11.06 -58.80
CA LEU A 10 -53.48 10.10 -59.20
C LEU A 10 -52.11 10.64 -59.70
N HIS A 11 -51.10 10.45 -58.86
CA HIS A 11 -49.86 9.87 -59.41
C HIS A 11 -49.27 8.94 -58.28
N ALA A 12 -49.23 7.68 -58.66
CA ALA A 12 -48.47 6.65 -57.94
C ALA A 12 -46.98 6.95 -58.15
N GLY A 13 -46.30 7.29 -57.08
CA GLY A 13 -44.87 7.42 -57.06
C GLY A 13 -44.31 6.37 -56.10
N LEU A 14 -43.82 5.29 -56.66
CA LEU A 14 -43.09 4.23 -55.98
C LEU A 14 -41.74 4.79 -55.58
N THR A 15 -41.58 5.21 -54.32
CA THR A 15 -40.25 5.53 -53.78
C THR A 15 -39.78 4.32 -52.94
N LEU A 16 -38.87 3.54 -53.53
CA LEU A 16 -38.07 2.57 -52.85
C LEU A 16 -37.21 3.34 -51.79
N GLY A 17 -37.63 3.28 -50.53
CA GLY A 17 -36.82 3.76 -49.42
C GLY A 17 -35.72 2.72 -49.13
N ALA A 18 -34.52 3.04 -49.52
CA ALA A 18 -33.32 2.31 -49.12
C ALA A 18 -33.17 2.42 -47.59
N PHE A 19 -33.55 1.39 -46.87
CA PHE A 19 -33.28 1.25 -45.43
C PHE A 19 -31.79 0.94 -45.29
N SER A 20 -30.97 1.99 -45.14
CA SER A 20 -29.54 1.87 -44.82
C SER A 20 -29.41 1.38 -43.39
N LEU A 21 -29.20 0.07 -43.23
CA LEU A 21 -28.84 -0.53 -41.95
C LEU A 21 -27.43 -0.01 -41.57
N CYS A 22 -27.37 1.11 -40.85
CA CYS A 22 -26.17 1.48 -40.14
C CYS A 22 -25.94 0.45 -39.02
N PHE A 23 -25.18 -0.60 -39.32
CA PHE A 23 -24.54 -1.45 -38.31
C PHE A 23 -23.51 -0.56 -37.60
N GLY A 24 -23.97 0.16 -36.57
CA GLY A 24 -23.10 0.84 -35.66
C GLY A 24 -22.24 -0.22 -34.97
N LEU A 25 -20.97 -0.28 -35.33
CA LEU A 25 -19.95 -0.97 -34.55
C LEU A 25 -19.96 -0.33 -33.15
N VAL A 26 -20.72 -0.92 -32.24
CA VAL A 26 -20.60 -0.64 -30.81
C VAL A 26 -19.22 -1.18 -30.43
N THR A 27 -18.19 -0.33 -30.60
CA THR A 27 -16.91 -0.58 -29.97
C THR A 27 -17.18 -0.50 -28.48
N GLY A 28 -17.38 -1.65 -27.86
CA GLY A 28 -17.57 -1.75 -26.42
C GLY A 28 -16.39 -1.05 -25.75
N VAL A 29 -16.66 0.06 -25.09
CA VAL A 29 -15.68 0.74 -24.25
C VAL A 29 -15.27 -0.27 -23.19
N ARG A 30 -14.07 -0.84 -23.35
CA ARG A 30 -13.51 -1.75 -22.36
C ARG A 30 -13.34 -0.97 -21.07
N ALA A 31 -14.03 -1.36 -20.05
CA ALA A 31 -13.85 -0.78 -18.72
C ALA A 31 -12.42 -1.07 -18.25
N GLN A 32 -11.60 -0.03 -18.21
CA GLN A 32 -10.25 -0.12 -17.64
C GLN A 32 -10.33 0.22 -16.16
N THR A 33 -9.79 -0.66 -15.35
CA THR A 33 -9.77 -0.50 -13.89
C THR A 33 -8.49 0.21 -13.45
N GLU A 34 -8.63 1.15 -12.53
CA GLU A 34 -7.51 1.72 -11.78
C GLU A 34 -7.54 1.16 -10.35
N LEU A 35 -6.38 0.76 -9.86
CA LEU A 35 -6.21 0.29 -8.49
C LEU A 35 -5.31 1.25 -7.70
N LEU A 36 -5.45 1.24 -6.39
CA LEU A 36 -4.57 1.94 -5.45
C LEU A 36 -3.89 0.95 -4.52
N ASN A 37 -2.55 0.85 -4.63
CA ASN A 37 -1.71 0.12 -3.69
C ASN A 37 -1.17 1.08 -2.62
N VAL A 38 -1.58 0.89 -1.38
CA VAL A 38 -1.08 1.62 -0.21
C VAL A 38 -0.07 0.76 0.50
N SER A 39 1.18 1.21 0.59
CA SER A 39 2.25 0.37 1.12
C SER A 39 3.20 1.11 2.06
N TYR A 40 3.98 0.33 2.81
CA TYR A 40 5.07 0.81 3.64
C TYR A 40 6.22 1.35 2.77
N ASP A 41 6.76 2.50 3.11
CA ASP A 41 7.66 3.30 2.26
C ASP A 41 8.91 2.57 1.73
N PRO A 42 9.64 1.74 2.49
CA PRO A 42 10.80 1.00 1.99
C PRO A 42 10.51 0.04 0.84
N THR A 43 9.25 -0.30 0.60
CA THR A 43 8.85 -1.22 -0.46
C THR A 43 8.43 -0.54 -1.77
N ARG A 44 8.67 0.75 -1.89
CA ARG A 44 8.28 1.58 -3.04
C ARG A 44 8.78 1.05 -4.37
N GLU A 45 10.07 0.74 -4.45
CA GLU A 45 10.69 0.22 -5.66
C GLU A 45 10.17 -1.17 -5.99
N LEU A 46 10.10 -2.05 -5.00
CA LEU A 46 9.56 -3.41 -5.13
C LEU A 46 8.15 -3.40 -5.73
N TYR A 47 7.25 -2.57 -5.19
CA TYR A 47 5.89 -2.50 -5.71
C TYR A 47 5.76 -1.82 -7.07
N ARG A 48 6.70 -0.96 -7.44
CA ARG A 48 6.74 -0.44 -8.82
C ARG A 48 6.94 -1.56 -9.81
N GLU A 49 7.87 -2.47 -9.53
CA GLU A 49 8.16 -3.62 -10.39
C GLU A 49 7.04 -4.66 -10.36
N ILE A 50 6.55 -5.01 -9.17
CA ILE A 50 5.43 -5.96 -9.00
C ILE A 50 4.18 -5.46 -9.72
N ASN A 51 3.81 -4.19 -9.55
CA ASN A 51 2.61 -3.63 -10.17
C ASN A 51 2.70 -3.66 -11.70
N ALA A 52 3.87 -3.35 -12.27
CA ALA A 52 4.08 -3.42 -13.72
C ALA A 52 3.94 -4.86 -14.24
N ALA A 53 4.60 -5.81 -13.59
CA ALA A 53 4.53 -7.22 -13.95
C ALA A 53 3.10 -7.78 -13.80
N PHE A 54 2.41 -7.41 -12.73
CA PHE A 54 1.02 -7.82 -12.47
C PHE A 54 0.07 -7.28 -13.55
N ILE A 55 0.19 -5.99 -13.93
CA ILE A 55 -0.62 -5.41 -15.00
C ILE A 55 -0.44 -6.17 -16.30
N ALA A 56 0.81 -6.47 -16.67
CA ALA A 56 1.11 -7.19 -17.90
C ALA A 56 0.50 -8.61 -17.90
N ASP A 57 0.71 -9.36 -16.83
CA ASP A 57 0.19 -10.73 -16.68
C ASP A 57 -1.34 -10.76 -16.59
N TRP A 58 -1.93 -9.88 -15.79
CA TRP A 58 -3.39 -9.79 -15.66
C TRP A 58 -4.05 -9.47 -16.99
N ASN A 59 -3.57 -8.47 -17.71
CA ASN A 59 -4.16 -8.01 -18.96
C ASN A 59 -4.05 -9.09 -20.08
N ALA A 60 -2.96 -9.85 -20.09
CA ALA A 60 -2.80 -10.98 -21.00
C ALA A 60 -3.86 -12.08 -20.74
N ARG A 61 -4.14 -12.35 -19.47
CA ARG A 61 -5.11 -13.39 -19.07
C ARG A 61 -6.57 -12.90 -19.06
N ASN A 62 -6.79 -11.60 -18.96
CA ASN A 62 -8.12 -10.99 -18.81
C ASN A 62 -8.38 -9.85 -19.79
N PRO A 63 -8.43 -10.11 -21.12
CA PRO A 63 -8.50 -9.06 -22.13
C PRO A 63 -9.79 -8.23 -22.09
N GLN A 64 -10.83 -8.72 -21.41
CA GLN A 64 -12.09 -8.00 -21.23
C GLN A 64 -12.16 -7.16 -19.95
N LYS A 65 -11.24 -7.38 -19.01
CA LYS A 65 -11.19 -6.69 -17.70
C LYS A 65 -9.78 -6.20 -17.42
N THR A 66 -9.30 -5.28 -18.25
CA THR A 66 -7.92 -4.81 -18.16
C THR A 66 -7.71 -3.83 -17.00
N ILE A 67 -6.52 -3.86 -16.42
CA ILE A 67 -6.05 -2.85 -15.49
C ILE A 67 -5.22 -1.83 -16.28
N ARG A 68 -5.57 -0.56 -16.17
CA ARG A 68 -4.85 0.53 -16.81
C ARG A 68 -3.62 0.93 -16.01
N THR A 69 -3.81 1.08 -14.72
CA THR A 69 -2.75 1.52 -13.81
C THR A 69 -3.00 1.05 -12.38
N ILE A 70 -1.92 0.87 -11.64
CA ILE A 70 -1.94 0.73 -10.18
C ILE A 70 -1.21 1.94 -9.60
N ARG A 71 -1.97 2.89 -9.08
CA ARG A 71 -1.42 4.03 -8.36
C ARG A 71 -0.81 3.57 -7.05
N GLN A 72 0.17 4.30 -6.55
CA GLN A 72 0.90 3.95 -5.33
C GLN A 72 0.84 5.10 -4.33
N SER A 73 0.60 4.76 -3.06
CA SER A 73 0.78 5.63 -1.92
C SER A 73 1.77 4.97 -0.95
N HIS A 74 2.85 5.66 -0.62
CA HIS A 74 3.89 5.13 0.24
C HIS A 74 4.15 6.06 1.42
N GLY A 75 4.41 5.50 2.58
CA GLY A 75 4.70 6.25 3.79
C GLY A 75 4.98 5.35 4.99
N GLY A 76 5.13 5.94 6.16
CA GLY A 76 5.24 5.19 7.41
C GLY A 76 4.03 4.29 7.62
N SER A 77 4.25 3.04 8.05
CA SER A 77 3.21 2.00 8.12
C SER A 77 1.97 2.44 8.91
N GLY A 78 2.16 2.97 10.13
CA GLY A 78 1.04 3.48 10.93
C GLY A 78 0.40 4.76 10.37
N ALA A 79 1.14 5.57 9.60
CA ALA A 79 0.57 6.72 8.92
C ALA A 79 -0.34 6.26 7.76
N GLN A 80 0.10 5.30 6.97
CA GLN A 80 -0.71 4.71 5.90
C GLN A 80 -1.97 4.00 6.44
N ALA A 81 -1.85 3.26 7.54
CA ALA A 81 -3.02 2.69 8.20
C ALA A 81 -4.05 3.77 8.56
N ARG A 82 -3.61 4.89 9.13
CA ARG A 82 -4.51 6.00 9.47
C ARG A 82 -5.20 6.60 8.25
N THR A 83 -4.48 6.85 7.15
CA THR A 83 -5.10 7.40 5.94
C THR A 83 -6.21 6.51 5.39
N VAL A 84 -6.05 5.18 5.48
CA VAL A 84 -7.10 4.23 5.06
C VAL A 84 -8.28 4.24 6.04
N ILE A 85 -8.02 4.31 7.35
CA ILE A 85 -9.06 4.45 8.38
C ILE A 85 -9.84 5.74 8.17
N ASP A 86 -9.16 6.83 7.86
CA ASP A 86 -9.73 8.17 7.65
C ASP A 86 -10.45 8.32 6.29
N GLY A 87 -10.50 7.26 5.48
CA GLY A 87 -11.34 7.22 4.29
C GLY A 87 -10.64 7.00 2.95
N LEU A 88 -9.32 6.93 2.90
CA LEU A 88 -8.62 6.60 1.64
C LEU A 88 -9.07 5.23 1.12
N ASN A 89 -9.59 5.19 -0.10
CA ASN A 89 -9.98 3.95 -0.74
C ASN A 89 -8.75 3.26 -1.34
N ALA A 90 -8.22 2.28 -0.60
CA ALA A 90 -7.15 1.40 -1.05
C ALA A 90 -7.73 0.07 -1.53
N ASP A 91 -7.22 -0.42 -2.64
CA ASP A 91 -7.55 -1.76 -3.16
C ASP A 91 -6.60 -2.82 -2.61
N VAL A 92 -5.34 -2.41 -2.39
CA VAL A 92 -4.30 -3.26 -1.79
C VAL A 92 -3.62 -2.49 -0.66
N LEU A 93 -3.42 -3.17 0.46
CA LEU A 93 -2.76 -2.62 1.64
C LEU A 93 -1.63 -3.55 2.09
N THR A 94 -0.39 -3.05 2.06
CA THR A 94 0.79 -3.82 2.46
C THR A 94 1.62 -3.02 3.45
N LEU A 95 1.52 -3.36 4.72
CA LEU A 95 2.13 -2.62 5.83
C LEU A 95 3.21 -3.46 6.53
N ALA A 96 4.01 -2.80 7.37
CA ALA A 96 5.14 -3.43 8.04
C ALA A 96 4.75 -4.33 9.22
N LEU A 97 3.56 -4.16 9.81
CA LEU A 97 3.10 -4.91 10.96
C LEU A 97 1.65 -5.36 10.80
N ALA A 98 1.36 -6.57 11.26
CA ALA A 98 0.00 -7.08 11.35
C ALA A 98 -0.92 -6.13 12.14
N GLY A 99 -0.46 -5.60 13.28
CA GLY A 99 -1.25 -4.69 14.11
C GLY A 99 -1.69 -3.39 13.42
N ASP A 100 -0.98 -2.93 12.37
CA ASP A 100 -1.44 -1.79 11.57
C ASP A 100 -2.61 -2.19 10.66
N ILE A 101 -2.60 -3.41 10.11
CA ILE A 101 -3.70 -3.95 9.30
C ILE A 101 -4.88 -4.32 10.21
N ASP A 102 -4.64 -4.85 11.41
CA ASP A 102 -5.69 -5.09 12.41
C ASP A 102 -6.43 -3.81 12.77
N ALA A 103 -5.70 -2.71 12.95
CA ALA A 103 -6.31 -1.41 13.22
C ALA A 103 -7.21 -0.95 12.06
N VAL A 104 -6.82 -1.19 10.81
CA VAL A 104 -7.66 -0.92 9.64
C VAL A 104 -8.89 -1.82 9.65
N ALA A 105 -8.74 -3.13 9.87
CA ALA A 105 -9.85 -4.07 9.93
C ALA A 105 -10.88 -3.67 10.98
N GLN A 106 -10.43 -3.38 12.19
CA GLN A 106 -11.29 -3.05 13.33
C GLN A 106 -12.01 -1.71 13.19
N ARG A 107 -11.31 -0.68 12.69
CA ARG A 107 -11.83 0.69 12.68
C ARG A 107 -12.58 1.05 11.40
N SER A 108 -12.12 0.57 10.24
CA SER A 108 -12.75 0.91 8.96
C SER A 108 -13.79 -0.10 8.50
N LYS A 109 -13.74 -1.34 8.99
CA LYS A 109 -14.56 -2.47 8.53
C LYS A 109 -14.41 -2.78 7.03
N LYS A 110 -13.35 -2.28 6.39
CA LYS A 110 -13.08 -2.48 4.95
C LYS A 110 -12.49 -3.83 4.63
N LEU A 111 -11.95 -4.53 5.62
CA LEU A 111 -11.48 -5.90 5.49
C LEU A 111 -11.90 -6.73 6.72
N PRO A 112 -12.04 -8.06 6.59
CA PRO A 112 -12.45 -8.90 7.69
C PRO A 112 -11.34 -9.02 8.75
N GLU A 113 -11.72 -9.23 10.00
CA GLU A 113 -10.77 -9.36 11.12
C GLU A 113 -9.85 -10.58 10.99
N ASN A 114 -10.30 -11.63 10.30
CA ASN A 114 -9.51 -12.82 9.99
C ASN A 114 -8.67 -12.71 8.72
N TRP A 115 -8.32 -11.51 8.29
CA TRP A 115 -7.58 -11.23 7.04
C TRP A 115 -6.28 -12.05 6.89
N GLN A 116 -5.59 -12.35 8.01
CA GLN A 116 -4.35 -13.13 8.00
C GLN A 116 -4.52 -14.54 7.43
N SER A 117 -5.67 -15.17 7.67
CA SER A 117 -5.94 -16.54 7.20
C SER A 117 -6.32 -16.63 5.70
N ARG A 118 -6.47 -15.49 5.01
CA ARG A 118 -6.95 -15.46 3.63
C ARG A 118 -5.90 -15.81 2.59
N LEU A 119 -4.63 -15.59 2.89
CA LEU A 119 -3.51 -15.86 1.99
C LEU A 119 -2.43 -16.70 2.73
N PRO A 120 -1.58 -17.41 1.99
CA PRO A 120 -0.46 -18.14 2.58
C PRO A 120 0.42 -17.29 3.50
N HIS A 121 1.13 -17.94 4.42
CA HIS A 121 2.07 -17.31 5.34
C HIS A 121 1.46 -16.16 6.16
N ASN A 122 0.21 -16.34 6.63
CA ASN A 122 -0.54 -15.31 7.35
C ASN A 122 -0.68 -13.99 6.55
N SER A 123 -0.90 -14.12 5.24
CA SER A 123 -0.98 -12.98 4.32
C SER A 123 0.30 -12.13 4.28
N SER A 124 1.45 -12.74 4.53
CA SER A 124 2.77 -12.08 4.52
C SER A 124 3.53 -12.44 3.25
N PRO A 125 3.65 -11.52 2.28
CA PRO A 125 4.27 -11.84 0.99
C PRO A 125 5.79 -11.97 1.06
N TYR A 126 6.44 -11.41 2.08
CA TYR A 126 7.88 -11.47 2.32
C TYR A 126 8.19 -11.22 3.80
N THR A 127 9.44 -11.49 4.18
CA THR A 127 9.99 -11.23 5.52
C THR A 127 11.21 -10.34 5.43
N SER A 128 11.60 -9.72 6.56
CA SER A 128 12.80 -8.90 6.68
C SER A 128 13.43 -9.08 8.05
N THR A 129 14.57 -8.44 8.27
CA THR A 129 15.27 -8.46 9.55
C THR A 129 15.82 -7.08 9.89
N ILE A 130 16.19 -6.85 11.15
CA ILE A 130 16.85 -5.64 11.61
C ILE A 130 18.37 -5.85 11.52
N VAL A 131 19.06 -4.89 10.92
CA VAL A 131 20.51 -4.87 10.79
C VAL A 131 21.05 -3.49 11.17
N PHE A 132 22.32 -3.44 11.56
CA PHE A 132 23.02 -2.18 11.76
C PHE A 132 23.67 -1.73 10.44
N LEU A 133 23.31 -0.57 9.96
CA LEU A 133 24.01 0.12 8.91
C LEU A 133 25.04 1.06 9.52
N VAL A 134 26.31 0.78 9.33
CA VAL A 134 27.41 1.56 9.88
C VAL A 134 28.19 2.27 8.76
N ARG A 135 28.89 3.35 9.10
CA ARG A 135 29.79 4.03 8.16
C ARG A 135 30.89 3.07 7.68
N LYS A 136 31.38 3.28 6.47
CA LYS A 136 32.48 2.50 5.91
C LYS A 136 33.65 2.44 6.91
N GLY A 137 34.15 1.21 7.13
CA GLY A 137 35.21 0.96 8.10
C GLY A 137 34.77 0.88 9.56
N ASN A 138 33.48 1.06 9.84
CA ASN A 138 32.89 0.99 11.19
C ASN A 138 33.72 1.78 12.25
N PRO A 139 33.91 3.09 12.11
CA PRO A 139 34.84 3.87 12.95
C PRO A 139 34.45 3.94 14.43
N LYS A 140 33.20 3.58 14.76
CA LYS A 140 32.72 3.47 16.15
C LYS A 140 32.78 2.04 16.71
N ALA A 141 33.30 1.08 15.93
CA ALA A 141 33.40 -0.33 16.29
C ALA A 141 32.07 -0.91 16.81
N ILE A 142 30.96 -0.58 16.17
CA ILE A 142 29.63 -1.10 16.52
C ILE A 142 29.54 -2.54 16.07
N LYS A 143 29.36 -3.47 17.01
CA LYS A 143 29.25 -4.91 16.75
C LYS A 143 27.91 -5.48 17.22
N ASP A 144 27.34 -4.89 18.25
CA ASP A 144 26.11 -5.40 18.86
C ASP A 144 25.28 -4.26 19.47
N TRP A 145 24.08 -4.54 19.88
CA TRP A 145 23.13 -3.63 20.50
C TRP A 145 23.69 -2.88 21.72
N GLY A 146 24.53 -3.54 22.53
CA GLY A 146 25.20 -2.91 23.67
C GLY A 146 26.12 -1.74 23.30
N ASP A 147 26.63 -1.73 22.08
CA ASP A 147 27.49 -0.63 21.60
C ASP A 147 26.70 0.65 21.30
N LEU A 148 25.40 0.52 21.10
CA LEU A 148 24.54 1.66 20.73
C LEU A 148 24.34 2.66 21.87
N VAL A 149 24.56 2.26 23.12
CA VAL A 149 24.43 3.15 24.30
C VAL A 149 25.76 3.73 24.76
N LYS A 150 26.85 3.50 24.03
CA LYS A 150 28.16 4.06 24.35
C LYS A 150 28.20 5.58 24.14
N PRO A 151 29.01 6.32 24.93
CA PRO A 151 29.19 7.75 24.74
C PRO A 151 29.66 8.08 23.32
N GLY A 152 29.09 9.14 22.74
CA GLY A 152 29.44 9.63 21.39
C GLY A 152 28.92 8.78 20.23
N VAL A 153 28.15 7.73 20.49
CA VAL A 153 27.38 7.02 19.44
C VAL A 153 26.10 7.80 19.15
N GLN A 154 25.84 8.07 17.89
CA GLN A 154 24.58 8.65 17.43
C GLN A 154 23.85 7.62 16.57
N ILE A 155 22.55 7.51 16.77
CA ILE A 155 21.70 6.53 16.12
C ILE A 155 20.65 7.29 15.27
N ILE A 156 20.43 6.82 14.05
CA ILE A 156 19.30 7.26 13.24
C ILE A 156 18.30 6.12 13.21
N THR A 157 17.10 6.38 13.69
CA THR A 157 15.96 5.47 13.60
C THR A 157 14.69 6.29 13.41
N PRO A 158 13.70 5.79 12.66
CA PRO A 158 12.46 6.53 12.49
C PRO A 158 11.60 6.48 13.76
N ASN A 159 10.54 7.30 13.76
CA ASN A 159 9.62 7.41 14.88
C ASN A 159 8.68 6.19 14.96
N PRO A 160 8.64 5.46 16.09
CA PRO A 160 7.76 4.29 16.24
C PRO A 160 6.26 4.63 16.23
N LYS A 161 5.88 5.89 16.40
CA LYS A 161 4.48 6.33 16.28
C LYS A 161 4.00 6.35 14.82
N THR A 162 4.89 6.44 13.85
CA THR A 162 4.56 6.54 12.43
C THR A 162 5.13 5.42 11.59
N SER A 163 6.30 4.92 11.94
CA SER A 163 7.05 3.92 11.17
C SER A 163 6.93 2.52 11.79
N GLY A 164 6.55 1.55 10.96
CA GLY A 164 6.56 0.15 11.35
C GLY A 164 7.96 -0.40 11.56
N GLY A 165 8.95 0.01 10.74
CA GLY A 165 10.35 -0.36 10.94
C GLY A 165 10.91 0.11 12.28
N ALA A 166 10.55 1.32 12.71
CA ALA A 166 10.95 1.82 14.02
C ALA A 166 10.37 0.99 15.18
N ARG A 167 9.15 0.49 15.03
CA ARG A 167 8.57 -0.44 16.02
C ARG A 167 9.32 -1.76 16.06
N TRP A 168 9.73 -2.30 14.93
CA TRP A 168 10.60 -3.47 14.89
C TRP A 168 11.98 -3.19 15.47
N ASN A 169 12.58 -2.01 15.22
CA ASN A 169 13.84 -1.60 15.86
C ASN A 169 13.71 -1.56 17.39
N TYR A 170 12.63 -0.97 17.89
CA TYR A 170 12.35 -0.91 19.32
C TYR A 170 12.18 -2.31 19.95
N LEU A 171 11.39 -3.18 19.30
CA LEU A 171 11.19 -4.55 19.76
C LEU A 171 12.48 -5.38 19.76
N ALA A 172 13.32 -5.20 18.74
CA ALA A 172 14.61 -5.88 18.65
C ALA A 172 15.57 -5.40 19.77
N ALA A 173 15.62 -4.09 20.04
CA ALA A 173 16.37 -3.52 21.14
C ALA A 173 15.88 -4.03 22.50
N TRP A 174 14.56 -4.12 22.68
CA TRP A 174 13.96 -4.67 23.88
C TRP A 174 14.31 -6.15 24.08
N ALA A 175 14.17 -6.97 23.04
CA ALA A 175 14.50 -8.39 23.10
C ALA A 175 15.98 -8.64 23.42
N TYR A 176 16.89 -7.83 22.87
CA TYR A 176 18.28 -7.84 23.26
C TYR A 176 18.45 -7.55 24.76
N ALA A 177 17.83 -6.48 25.24
CA ALA A 177 17.93 -6.04 26.62
C ALA A 177 17.33 -7.08 27.61
N GLU A 178 16.22 -7.71 27.28
CA GLU A 178 15.65 -8.82 28.06
C GLU A 178 16.66 -9.95 28.28
N LYS A 179 17.35 -10.34 27.20
CA LYS A 179 18.39 -11.37 27.28
C LYS A 179 19.62 -10.88 28.06
N ALA A 180 20.09 -9.67 27.77
CA ALA A 180 21.29 -9.12 28.37
C ALA A 180 21.14 -8.85 29.89
N PHE A 181 19.95 -8.50 30.35
CA PHE A 181 19.66 -8.13 31.73
C PHE A 181 18.77 -9.14 32.46
N ASN A 182 18.69 -10.39 31.97
CA ASN A 182 17.91 -11.47 32.59
C ASN A 182 16.47 -11.05 32.96
N LYS A 183 15.80 -10.28 32.04
CA LYS A 183 14.44 -9.77 32.22
C LYS A 183 14.26 -8.78 33.39
N ASP A 184 15.33 -8.17 33.88
CA ASP A 184 15.26 -7.08 34.85
C ASP A 184 14.66 -5.85 34.16
N GLU A 185 13.39 -5.57 34.41
CA GLU A 185 12.64 -4.53 33.73
C GLU A 185 13.23 -3.13 33.93
N ALA A 186 13.77 -2.84 35.11
CA ALA A 186 14.38 -1.54 35.42
C ALA A 186 15.62 -1.30 34.51
N LYS A 187 16.47 -2.33 34.41
CA LYS A 187 17.66 -2.27 33.53
C LYS A 187 17.30 -2.21 32.03
N ILE A 188 16.26 -2.92 31.62
CA ILE A 188 15.77 -2.87 30.24
C ILE A 188 15.30 -1.45 29.92
N ARG A 189 14.49 -0.84 30.78
CA ARG A 189 14.00 0.53 30.58
C ARG A 189 15.13 1.55 30.56
N ASP A 190 16.12 1.43 31.45
CA ASP A 190 17.30 2.27 31.47
C ASP A 190 18.11 2.16 30.17
N TYR A 191 18.34 0.93 29.69
CA TYR A 191 19.00 0.68 28.42
C TYR A 191 18.24 1.34 27.24
N ILE A 192 16.93 1.14 27.15
CA ILE A 192 16.10 1.74 26.10
C ILE A 192 16.13 3.27 26.18
N ALA A 193 16.09 3.84 27.40
CA ALA A 193 16.19 5.28 27.58
C ALA A 193 17.55 5.83 27.07
N LYS A 194 18.65 5.15 27.39
CA LYS A 194 19.99 5.49 26.90
C LYS A 194 20.11 5.37 25.38
N LEU A 195 19.53 4.30 24.80
CA LEU A 195 19.49 4.12 23.36
C LEU A 195 18.76 5.27 22.67
N LEU A 196 17.58 5.62 23.16
CA LEU A 196 16.79 6.73 22.61
C LEU A 196 17.44 8.10 22.83
N ALA A 197 18.18 8.29 23.91
CA ALA A 197 18.96 9.51 24.15
C ALA A 197 20.08 9.73 23.10
N ASN A 198 20.56 8.64 22.48
CA ASN A 198 21.54 8.69 21.39
C ASN A 198 20.88 8.91 19.99
N VAL A 199 19.56 9.10 19.92
CA VAL A 199 18.82 9.35 18.69
C VAL A 199 18.55 10.85 18.54
N PRO A 200 19.33 11.60 17.76
CA PRO A 200 19.16 13.05 17.61
C PRO A 200 17.94 13.42 16.76
N VAL A 201 17.48 12.52 15.88
CA VAL A 201 16.36 12.76 14.97
C VAL A 201 15.51 11.50 14.85
N LEU A 202 14.20 11.68 14.99
CA LEU A 202 13.18 10.65 14.73
C LEU A 202 12.43 11.03 13.45
N ASP A 203 12.78 10.38 12.35
CA ASP A 203 12.14 10.63 11.06
C ASP A 203 10.78 9.90 10.95
N THR A 204 9.95 10.27 9.95
CA THR A 204 8.59 9.72 9.80
C THR A 204 8.56 8.30 9.28
N GLY A 205 9.58 7.86 8.54
CA GLY A 205 9.69 6.56 7.90
C GLY A 205 11.12 6.01 7.89
N ALA A 206 11.27 4.77 7.42
CA ALA A 206 12.56 4.07 7.38
C ALA A 206 13.27 4.19 6.01
N ARG A 207 13.19 5.38 5.40
CA ARG A 207 13.81 5.67 4.11
C ARG A 207 14.68 6.93 4.20
#